data_dfd76f5222a561b1b89e7f29b1f733f8
#
_entry.id   dfd76f5222a561b1b89e7f29b1f733f8
#
_cell.length_a   1.000
_cell.length_b   1.000
_cell.length_c   1.000
_cell.angle_alpha   90.00
_cell.angle_beta   90.00
_cell.angle_gamma   90.00
#
_symmetry.space_group_name_H-M   'P 1'
#
loop_
_entity.id
_entity.type
_entity.pdbx_description
1 polymer ?
#
loop_
_entity_poly.entity_id
_entity_poly.type
_entity_poly.pdbx_seq_one_letter_code
_entity_poly.pdbx_strand_id
1 'polypeptide(L)'
;MISYPLRLLPRFLLVPSLLLPTLLRAAPDPIETVEKAATDWVKTREETVRLESDWATQRELVESTITALQERAARLEDNRDNLKAKTAKDRGELEAMQARNQAAADGLQTVEARLKVMSEKLIQLRPSLPPRLSEALEMSYRSLASPDLGLAERGQLTLTMLNRCAQFNRTVTCGEEVLTIEGEGGAKSLEVIYWGLSHGYALDRMDGKAWFGSPGPQGWRWEACPNAARQVTELIAIYNDKAEPVFVTVPARLGRAPAQIPNK
;
A
#
# COMPACT_ATOMS: atom_id res chain seq x y z
N MET A 1 18.94 41.41 -18.99
CA MET A 1 18.69 42.78 -19.49
C MET A 1 19.13 43.76 -18.44
N ILE A 2 20.38 44.22 -18.47
CA ILE A 2 20.84 45.39 -17.73
C ILE A 2 21.81 46.10 -18.66
N SER A 3 21.33 47.19 -19.27
CA SER A 3 22.06 48.08 -20.16
C SER A 3 22.87 49.07 -19.31
N TYR A 4 24.15 49.21 -19.61
CA TYR A 4 24.94 50.33 -19.14
C TYR A 4 25.26 51.25 -20.34
N PRO A 5 25.00 52.54 -20.25
CA PRO A 5 25.33 53.49 -21.31
C PRO A 5 26.79 54.00 -21.19
N LEU A 6 27.47 53.89 -22.29
CA LEU A 6 28.79 54.50 -22.55
C LEU A 6 28.64 56.04 -22.66
N ARG A 7 29.21 56.79 -21.74
CA ARG A 7 29.32 58.24 -21.87
C ARG A 7 30.74 58.61 -22.32
N LEU A 8 30.87 59.03 -23.58
CA LEU A 8 31.96 59.71 -24.14
C LEU A 8 31.87 61.24 -23.79
N LEU A 9 32.89 61.78 -23.18
CA LEU A 9 33.09 63.22 -23.04
C LEU A 9 34.45 63.62 -23.67
N PRO A 10 34.48 64.53 -24.65
CA PRO A 10 35.70 65.05 -25.14
C PRO A 10 36.12 66.23 -24.27
N ARG A 11 37.35 66.19 -23.74
CA ARG A 11 37.97 67.29 -23.03
C ARG A 11 39.00 67.99 -23.97
N PHE A 12 38.58 69.13 -24.49
CA PHE A 12 39.47 70.14 -25.09
C PHE A 12 40.40 70.63 -24.03
N LEU A 13 41.71 70.52 -24.28
CA LEU A 13 42.75 71.22 -23.50
C LEU A 13 43.41 72.29 -24.36
N LEU A 14 43.12 73.50 -23.98
CA LEU A 14 43.79 74.70 -24.40
C LEU A 14 45.27 74.69 -23.97
N VAL A 15 46.19 74.84 -24.92
CA VAL A 15 47.64 75.01 -24.66
C VAL A 15 47.97 76.51 -24.57
N PRO A 16 48.46 77.02 -23.46
CA PRO A 16 49.00 78.35 -23.42
C PRO A 16 50.46 78.35 -23.93
N SER A 17 50.72 79.17 -24.92
CA SER A 17 52.04 79.45 -25.45
C SER A 17 52.87 80.24 -24.41
N LEU A 18 53.91 79.64 -23.88
CA LEU A 18 54.84 80.27 -22.94
C LEU A 18 56.21 80.58 -23.67
N LEU A 19 56.50 81.83 -23.87
CA LEU A 19 57.79 82.30 -24.34
C LEU A 19 58.89 81.92 -23.31
N LEU A 20 59.83 81.08 -23.74
CA LEU A 20 61.03 80.77 -22.96
C LEU A 20 62.21 81.64 -23.40
N PRO A 21 62.98 82.23 -22.47
CA PRO A 21 64.20 82.84 -22.77
C PRO A 21 65.29 81.81 -23.08
N THR A 22 66.02 82.00 -24.16
CA THR A 22 67.14 81.16 -24.59
C THR A 22 68.35 81.43 -23.62
N LEU A 23 68.49 80.53 -22.65
CA LEU A 23 69.74 80.34 -21.92
C LEU A 23 70.72 79.57 -22.80
N LEU A 24 71.81 80.19 -23.19
CA LEU A 24 72.98 79.55 -23.81
C LEU A 24 73.51 78.50 -22.80
N ARG A 25 73.11 77.21 -22.98
CA ARG A 25 73.72 76.09 -22.24
C ARG A 25 74.94 75.62 -23.03
N ALA A 26 76.11 75.55 -22.39
CA ALA A 26 77.35 75.02 -22.98
C ALA A 26 77.01 73.64 -23.56
N ALA A 27 77.40 73.38 -24.79
CA ALA A 27 77.16 72.08 -25.45
C ALA A 27 77.85 70.98 -24.63
N PRO A 28 77.17 69.96 -24.19
CA PRO A 28 77.80 68.82 -23.48
C PRO A 28 78.79 68.12 -24.39
N ASP A 29 79.88 67.64 -23.78
CA ASP A 29 80.89 66.87 -24.49
C ASP A 29 80.27 65.76 -25.34
N PRO A 30 80.51 65.70 -26.66
CA PRO A 30 79.85 64.78 -27.56
C PRO A 30 80.08 63.29 -27.17
N ILE A 31 81.15 62.99 -26.45
CA ILE A 31 81.44 61.61 -25.94
C ILE A 31 80.56 61.30 -24.77
N GLU A 32 80.34 62.19 -23.80
CA GLU A 32 79.49 62.01 -22.63
C GLU A 32 78.01 61.85 -23.02
N THR A 33 77.57 62.59 -24.07
CA THR A 33 76.18 62.44 -24.56
C THR A 33 75.94 61.12 -25.27
N VAL A 34 76.89 60.55 -26.00
CA VAL A 34 76.79 59.23 -26.63
C VAL A 34 76.81 58.11 -25.59
N GLU A 35 77.68 58.24 -24.56
CA GLU A 35 77.74 57.25 -23.48
C GLU A 35 76.46 57.22 -22.66
N LYS A 36 75.87 58.35 -22.36
CA LYS A 36 74.57 58.45 -21.69
C LYS A 36 73.46 57.89 -22.56
N ALA A 37 73.42 58.22 -23.85
CA ALA A 37 72.40 57.66 -24.77
C ALA A 37 72.55 56.17 -24.93
N ALA A 38 73.76 55.62 -24.95
CA ALA A 38 73.99 54.16 -24.99
C ALA A 38 73.50 53.47 -23.69
N THR A 39 73.76 54.09 -22.55
CA THR A 39 73.32 53.59 -21.24
C THR A 39 71.79 53.61 -21.13
N ASP A 40 71.15 54.70 -21.54
CA ASP A 40 69.72 54.87 -21.55
C ASP A 40 69.06 53.87 -22.54
N TRP A 41 69.71 53.65 -23.69
CA TRP A 41 69.22 52.60 -24.64
C TRP A 41 69.28 51.17 -24.06
N VAL A 42 70.40 50.83 -23.39
CA VAL A 42 70.54 49.52 -22.73
C VAL A 42 69.46 49.33 -21.68
N LYS A 43 69.28 50.36 -20.80
CA LYS A 43 68.18 50.26 -19.77
C LYS A 43 66.79 50.11 -20.37
N THR A 44 66.50 50.96 -21.40
CA THR A 44 65.21 50.88 -22.08
C THR A 44 64.99 49.47 -22.72
N ARG A 45 66.09 48.95 -23.31
CA ARG A 45 66.03 47.61 -23.90
C ARG A 45 65.83 46.50 -22.85
N GLU A 46 66.53 46.62 -21.73
CA GLU A 46 66.33 45.68 -20.58
C GLU A 46 64.92 45.71 -20.02
N GLU A 47 64.38 46.95 -19.81
CA GLU A 47 62.99 47.12 -19.37
C GLU A 47 61.98 46.55 -20.37
N THR A 48 62.24 46.79 -21.68
CA THR A 48 61.37 46.26 -22.73
C THR A 48 61.34 44.69 -22.72
N VAL A 49 62.55 44.07 -22.67
CA VAL A 49 62.63 42.59 -22.62
C VAL A 49 61.95 42.04 -21.35
N ARG A 50 62.12 42.72 -20.22
CA ARG A 50 61.44 42.33 -18.98
C ARG A 50 59.94 42.46 -19.09
N LEU A 51 59.41 43.54 -19.62
CA LEU A 51 58.00 43.74 -19.85
C LEU A 51 57.39 42.70 -20.82
N GLU A 52 58.09 42.38 -21.90
CA GLU A 52 57.72 41.38 -22.88
C GLU A 52 57.66 39.98 -22.23
N SER A 53 58.63 39.61 -21.38
CA SER A 53 58.67 38.38 -20.64
C SER A 53 57.54 38.32 -19.61
N ASP A 54 57.33 39.35 -18.82
CA ASP A 54 56.24 39.41 -17.83
C ASP A 54 54.87 39.38 -18.51
N TRP A 55 54.72 40.04 -19.65
CA TRP A 55 53.49 39.97 -20.47
C TRP A 55 53.24 38.57 -21.00
N ALA A 56 54.26 37.88 -21.55
CA ALA A 56 54.13 36.50 -22.04
C ALA A 56 53.69 35.56 -20.93
N THR A 57 54.30 35.66 -19.74
CA THR A 57 53.94 34.86 -18.58
C THR A 57 52.51 35.15 -18.10
N GLN A 58 52.12 36.42 -18.00
CA GLN A 58 50.77 36.79 -17.62
C GLN A 58 49.71 36.30 -18.62
N ARG A 59 50.02 36.41 -19.93
CA ARG A 59 49.15 35.92 -20.98
C ARG A 59 48.92 34.41 -20.87
N GLU A 60 50.00 33.62 -20.70
CA GLU A 60 49.90 32.16 -20.53
C GLU A 60 49.05 31.78 -19.29
N LEU A 61 49.25 32.49 -18.16
CA LEU A 61 48.46 32.30 -16.95
C LEU A 61 46.96 32.60 -17.19
N VAL A 62 46.65 33.70 -17.89
CA VAL A 62 45.26 34.05 -18.20
C VAL A 62 44.62 33.02 -19.14
N GLU A 63 45.35 32.60 -20.20
CA GLU A 63 44.86 31.59 -21.14
C GLU A 63 44.59 30.23 -20.45
N SER A 64 45.51 29.78 -19.58
CA SER A 64 45.32 28.58 -18.78
C SER A 64 44.14 28.67 -17.81
N THR A 65 43.97 29.86 -17.17
CA THR A 65 42.84 30.10 -16.27
C THR A 65 41.50 30.09 -17.03
N ILE A 66 41.44 30.71 -18.21
CA ILE A 66 40.25 30.68 -19.08
C ILE A 66 39.87 29.24 -19.43
N THR A 67 40.86 28.43 -19.85
CA THR A 67 40.64 27.02 -20.19
C THR A 67 40.10 26.24 -19.00
N ALA A 68 40.71 26.38 -17.81
CA ALA A 68 40.28 25.72 -16.59
C ALA A 68 38.86 26.15 -16.17
N LEU A 69 38.50 27.41 -16.33
CA LEU A 69 37.16 27.92 -16.04
C LEU A 69 36.11 27.38 -17.04
N GLN A 70 36.47 27.30 -18.33
CA GLN A 70 35.60 26.69 -19.35
C GLN A 70 35.30 25.21 -19.06
N GLU A 71 36.34 24.43 -18.73
CA GLU A 71 36.17 23.04 -18.34
C GLU A 71 35.29 22.89 -17.07
N ARG A 72 35.49 23.78 -16.09
CA ARG A 72 34.69 23.76 -14.87
C ARG A 72 33.22 24.12 -15.17
N ALA A 73 32.99 25.10 -16.04
CA ALA A 73 31.62 25.45 -16.47
C ALA A 73 30.94 24.30 -17.17
N ALA A 74 31.60 23.61 -18.10
CA ALA A 74 31.05 22.43 -18.78
C ALA A 74 30.71 21.31 -17.80
N ARG A 75 31.62 21.00 -16.86
CA ARG A 75 31.33 19.98 -15.81
C ARG A 75 30.14 20.35 -14.92
N LEU A 76 29.99 21.64 -14.59
CA LEU A 76 28.84 22.10 -13.79
C LEU A 76 27.53 22.01 -14.56
N GLU A 77 27.54 22.26 -15.87
CA GLU A 77 26.37 22.09 -16.74
C GLU A 77 25.96 20.62 -16.84
N ASP A 78 26.89 19.71 -17.08
CA ASP A 78 26.65 18.27 -17.10
C ASP A 78 26.07 17.77 -15.76
N ASN A 79 26.66 18.18 -14.66
CA ASN A 79 26.17 17.83 -13.33
C ASN A 79 24.76 18.36 -13.06
N ARG A 80 24.46 19.60 -13.48
CA ARG A 80 23.14 20.19 -13.38
C ARG A 80 22.11 19.38 -14.14
N ASP A 81 22.43 18.99 -15.38
CA ASP A 81 21.50 18.27 -16.25
C ASP A 81 21.28 16.84 -15.78
N ASN A 82 22.32 16.16 -15.28
CA ASN A 82 22.22 14.87 -14.62
C ASN A 82 21.33 14.92 -13.36
N LEU A 83 21.51 15.95 -12.52
CA LEU A 83 20.69 16.15 -11.33
C LEU A 83 19.23 16.44 -11.68
N LYS A 84 18.98 17.22 -12.73
CA LYS A 84 17.61 17.48 -13.21
C LYS A 84 16.93 16.20 -13.71
N ALA A 85 17.64 15.39 -14.50
CA ALA A 85 17.14 14.11 -15.00
C ALA A 85 16.82 13.15 -13.85
N LYS A 86 17.73 13.03 -12.88
CA LYS A 86 17.51 12.21 -11.66
C LYS A 86 16.32 12.70 -10.86
N THR A 87 16.21 14.00 -10.61
CA THR A 87 15.09 14.58 -9.87
C THR A 87 13.74 14.34 -10.57
N ALA A 88 13.70 14.43 -11.91
CA ALA A 88 12.50 14.15 -12.68
C ALA A 88 12.08 12.67 -12.56
N LYS A 89 13.05 11.76 -12.62
CA LYS A 89 12.83 10.32 -12.41
C LYS A 89 12.31 10.04 -11.00
N ASP A 90 12.97 10.57 -9.98
CA ASP A 90 12.60 10.36 -8.57
C ASP A 90 11.18 10.89 -8.28
N ARG A 91 10.79 12.03 -8.89
CA ARG A 91 9.41 12.55 -8.79
C ARG A 91 8.40 11.60 -9.41
N GLY A 92 8.67 11.08 -10.61
CA GLY A 92 7.78 10.12 -11.26
C GLY A 92 7.62 8.81 -10.45
N GLU A 93 8.70 8.33 -9.85
CA GLU A 93 8.65 7.15 -8.97
C GLU A 93 7.83 7.43 -7.70
N LEU A 94 7.99 8.61 -7.10
CA LEU A 94 7.21 9.03 -5.93
C LEU A 94 5.72 9.13 -6.24
N GLU A 95 5.34 9.77 -7.34
CA GLU A 95 3.95 9.86 -7.78
C GLU A 95 3.33 8.49 -8.04
N ALA A 96 4.07 7.58 -8.71
CA ALA A 96 3.64 6.21 -8.94
C ALA A 96 3.45 5.43 -7.63
N MET A 97 4.34 5.62 -6.66
CA MET A 97 4.23 4.99 -5.33
C MET A 97 3.04 5.54 -4.54
N GLN A 98 2.82 6.86 -4.56
CA GLN A 98 1.66 7.49 -3.93
C GLN A 98 0.34 6.98 -4.52
N ALA A 99 0.25 6.88 -5.86
CA ALA A 99 -0.93 6.32 -6.53
C ALA A 99 -1.20 4.87 -6.14
N ARG A 100 -0.14 4.03 -6.04
CA ARG A 100 -0.27 2.64 -5.57
C ARG A 100 -0.73 2.56 -4.12
N ASN A 101 -0.18 3.39 -3.26
CA ASN A 101 -0.57 3.44 -1.84
C ASN A 101 -2.02 3.88 -1.69
N GLN A 102 -2.47 4.86 -2.45
CA GLN A 102 -3.87 5.30 -2.44
C GLN A 102 -4.80 4.18 -2.92
N ALA A 103 -4.49 3.53 -4.05
CA ALA A 103 -5.28 2.41 -4.56
C ALA A 103 -5.34 1.24 -3.56
N ALA A 104 -4.24 0.95 -2.84
CA ALA A 104 -4.21 -0.06 -1.79
C ALA A 104 -5.09 0.33 -0.60
N ALA A 105 -5.07 1.60 -0.17
CA ALA A 105 -5.91 2.10 0.92
C ALA A 105 -7.40 2.02 0.56
N ASP A 106 -7.78 2.42 -0.66
CA ASP A 106 -9.16 2.33 -1.16
C ASP A 106 -9.63 0.86 -1.26
N GLY A 107 -8.73 -0.03 -1.70
CA GLY A 107 -8.96 -1.48 -1.71
C GLY A 107 -9.23 -2.03 -0.32
N LEU A 108 -8.43 -1.64 0.68
CA LEU A 108 -8.62 -2.07 2.07
C LEU A 108 -9.96 -1.60 2.66
N GLN A 109 -10.37 -0.35 2.42
CA GLN A 109 -11.67 0.16 2.86
C GLN A 109 -12.83 -0.66 2.27
N THR A 110 -12.72 -1.02 0.99
CA THR A 110 -13.73 -1.85 0.32
C THR A 110 -13.83 -3.24 0.94
N VAL A 111 -12.68 -3.86 1.23
CA VAL A 111 -12.61 -5.18 1.89
C VAL A 111 -13.20 -5.10 3.30
N GLU A 112 -12.86 -4.08 4.07
CA GLU A 112 -13.37 -3.86 5.43
C GLU A 112 -14.90 -3.74 5.44
N ALA A 113 -15.47 -2.92 4.55
CA ALA A 113 -16.91 -2.75 4.44
C ALA A 113 -17.62 -4.07 4.10
N ARG A 114 -17.10 -4.84 3.13
CA ARG A 114 -17.67 -6.15 2.76
C ARG A 114 -17.56 -7.16 3.90
N LEU A 115 -16.41 -7.20 4.57
CA LEU A 115 -16.18 -8.12 5.69
C LEU A 115 -17.12 -7.82 6.87
N LYS A 116 -17.35 -6.54 7.15
CA LYS A 116 -18.31 -6.11 8.17
C LYS A 116 -19.71 -6.65 7.86
N VAL A 117 -20.20 -6.45 6.64
CA VAL A 117 -21.52 -6.96 6.21
C VAL A 117 -21.59 -8.49 6.31
N MET A 118 -20.52 -9.20 5.92
CA MET A 118 -20.46 -10.67 6.05
C MET A 118 -20.51 -11.13 7.50
N SER A 119 -19.74 -10.48 8.38
CA SER A 119 -19.71 -10.78 9.81
C SER A 119 -21.08 -10.56 10.46
N GLU A 120 -21.74 -9.46 10.14
CA GLU A 120 -23.07 -9.15 10.63
C GLU A 120 -24.10 -10.20 10.17
N LYS A 121 -24.06 -10.60 8.90
CA LYS A 121 -24.92 -11.66 8.39
C LYS A 121 -24.68 -13.00 9.09
N LEU A 122 -23.42 -13.37 9.37
CA LEU A 122 -23.11 -14.59 10.13
C LEU A 122 -23.69 -14.55 11.53
N ILE A 123 -23.60 -13.41 12.20
CA ILE A 123 -24.17 -13.23 13.54
C ILE A 123 -25.71 -13.37 13.47
N GLN A 124 -26.37 -12.79 12.47
CA GLN A 124 -27.81 -12.89 12.26
C GLN A 124 -28.27 -14.31 11.95
N LEU A 125 -27.45 -15.11 11.26
CA LEU A 125 -27.78 -16.50 10.92
C LEU A 125 -27.59 -17.46 12.10
N ARG A 126 -26.89 -17.07 13.16
CA ARG A 126 -26.60 -17.94 14.32
C ARG A 126 -27.83 -18.69 14.86
N PRO A 127 -28.99 -18.04 15.10
CA PRO A 127 -30.15 -18.75 15.65
C PRO A 127 -30.69 -19.84 14.73
N SER A 128 -30.52 -19.70 13.41
CA SER A 128 -31.03 -20.66 12.42
C SER A 128 -30.10 -21.85 12.19
N LEU A 129 -28.91 -21.85 12.79
CA LEU A 129 -27.98 -22.97 12.71
C LEU A 129 -28.43 -24.14 13.60
N PRO A 130 -28.09 -25.39 13.22
CA PRO A 130 -28.27 -26.57 14.10
C PRO A 130 -27.61 -26.33 15.46
N PRO A 131 -28.23 -26.73 16.59
CA PRO A 131 -27.69 -26.51 17.94
C PRO A 131 -26.22 -26.93 18.10
N ARG A 132 -25.88 -28.11 17.64
CA ARG A 132 -24.50 -28.63 17.68
C ARG A 132 -23.47 -27.74 16.97
N LEU A 133 -23.82 -27.22 15.80
CA LEU A 133 -22.96 -26.33 15.06
C LEU A 133 -22.87 -24.95 15.75
N SER A 134 -23.99 -24.46 16.26
CA SER A 134 -24.03 -23.17 16.99
C SER A 134 -23.17 -23.22 18.24
N GLU A 135 -23.18 -24.32 19.00
CA GLU A 135 -22.34 -24.56 20.16
C GLU A 135 -20.85 -24.66 19.76
N ALA A 136 -20.52 -25.40 18.71
CA ALA A 136 -19.16 -25.55 18.22
C ALA A 136 -18.56 -24.19 17.71
N LEU A 137 -19.40 -23.26 17.29
CA LEU A 137 -19.01 -21.91 16.83
C LEU A 137 -19.11 -20.84 17.92
N GLU A 138 -19.54 -21.16 19.14
CA GLU A 138 -19.77 -20.20 20.23
C GLU A 138 -18.59 -19.28 20.48
N MET A 139 -17.39 -19.86 20.66
CA MET A 139 -16.16 -19.07 20.89
C MET A 139 -15.84 -18.18 19.69
N SER A 140 -16.07 -18.66 18.47
CA SER A 140 -15.86 -17.86 17.25
C SER A 140 -16.82 -16.68 17.17
N TYR A 141 -18.07 -16.86 17.56
CA TYR A 141 -19.05 -15.77 17.63
C TYR A 141 -18.70 -14.73 18.68
N ARG A 142 -18.22 -15.15 19.86
CA ARG A 142 -17.75 -14.22 20.91
C ARG A 142 -16.58 -13.40 20.43
N SER A 143 -15.59 -14.05 19.80
CA SER A 143 -14.44 -13.35 19.24
C SER A 143 -14.84 -12.38 18.12
N LEU A 144 -15.77 -12.77 17.23
CA LEU A 144 -16.24 -11.92 16.14
C LEU A 144 -16.99 -10.68 16.62
N ALA A 145 -17.65 -10.76 17.77
CA ALA A 145 -18.36 -9.65 18.41
C ALA A 145 -17.41 -8.65 19.11
N SER A 146 -16.13 -8.98 19.31
CA SER A 146 -15.17 -8.09 19.94
C SER A 146 -14.90 -6.85 19.07
N PRO A 147 -14.96 -5.62 19.64
CA PRO A 147 -14.66 -4.40 18.91
C PRO A 147 -13.17 -4.27 18.54
N ASP A 148 -12.28 -4.89 19.33
CA ASP A 148 -10.82 -4.76 19.19
C ASP A 148 -10.23 -5.72 18.14
N LEU A 149 -11.08 -6.51 17.47
CA LEU A 149 -10.62 -7.51 16.49
C LEU A 149 -10.10 -6.82 15.22
N GLY A 150 -8.82 -7.06 14.89
CA GLY A 150 -8.16 -6.55 13.71
C GLY A 150 -8.81 -7.04 12.40
N LEU A 151 -8.63 -6.27 11.31
CA LEU A 151 -9.24 -6.60 10.01
C LEU A 151 -8.83 -8.00 9.50
N ALA A 152 -7.55 -8.35 9.59
CA ALA A 152 -7.03 -9.64 9.16
C ALA A 152 -7.59 -10.80 10.01
N GLU A 153 -7.64 -10.62 11.31
CA GLU A 153 -8.18 -11.61 12.25
C GLU A 153 -9.69 -11.81 12.05
N ARG A 154 -10.43 -10.72 11.86
CA ARG A 154 -11.85 -10.76 11.52
C ARG A 154 -12.09 -11.51 10.21
N GLY A 155 -11.27 -11.28 9.19
CA GLY A 155 -11.31 -12.00 7.92
C GLY A 155 -11.06 -13.49 8.08
N GLN A 156 -10.01 -13.87 8.78
CA GLN A 156 -9.65 -15.25 9.03
C GLN A 156 -10.75 -15.98 9.83
N LEU A 157 -11.27 -15.34 10.87
CA LEU A 157 -12.34 -15.90 11.70
C LEU A 157 -13.63 -16.11 10.91
N THR A 158 -14.03 -15.10 10.11
CA THR A 158 -15.20 -15.18 9.24
C THR A 158 -15.09 -16.35 8.25
N LEU A 159 -13.94 -16.48 7.58
CA LEU A 159 -13.68 -17.58 6.64
C LEU A 159 -13.68 -18.94 7.33
N THR A 160 -13.11 -19.05 8.52
CA THR A 160 -13.09 -20.28 9.32
C THR A 160 -14.51 -20.71 9.68
N MET A 161 -15.34 -19.76 10.12
CA MET A 161 -16.75 -20.03 10.44
C MET A 161 -17.55 -20.48 9.21
N LEU A 162 -17.38 -19.80 8.07
CA LEU A 162 -18.01 -20.19 6.81
C LEU A 162 -17.60 -21.60 6.36
N ASN A 163 -16.30 -21.91 6.46
CA ASN A 163 -15.79 -23.23 6.11
C ASN A 163 -16.37 -24.32 7.02
N ARG A 164 -16.50 -24.06 8.33
CA ARG A 164 -17.15 -25.00 9.26
C ARG A 164 -18.63 -25.21 8.94
N CYS A 165 -19.35 -24.11 8.62
CA CYS A 165 -20.74 -24.22 8.16
C CYS A 165 -20.84 -25.02 6.85
N ALA A 166 -19.96 -24.76 5.88
CA ALA A 166 -19.95 -25.48 4.61
C ALA A 166 -19.59 -26.98 4.78
N GLN A 167 -18.65 -27.28 5.66
CA GLN A 167 -18.27 -28.65 5.99
C GLN A 167 -19.45 -29.39 6.66
N PHE A 168 -20.06 -28.77 7.65
CA PHE A 168 -21.25 -29.34 8.31
C PHE A 168 -22.39 -29.58 7.31
N ASN A 169 -22.62 -28.64 6.38
CA ASN A 169 -23.66 -28.76 5.37
C ASN A 169 -23.44 -29.94 4.37
N ARG A 170 -22.20 -30.40 4.23
CA ARG A 170 -21.84 -31.51 3.31
C ARG A 170 -21.83 -32.89 3.98
N THR A 171 -22.01 -32.92 5.29
CA THR A 171 -21.91 -34.16 6.08
C THR A 171 -23.23 -34.45 6.78
N VAL A 172 -23.48 -35.75 6.97
CA VAL A 172 -24.46 -36.21 7.95
C VAL A 172 -23.74 -36.34 9.28
N THR A 173 -24.31 -35.76 10.34
CA THR A 173 -23.69 -35.75 11.67
C THR A 173 -24.68 -36.37 12.67
N CYS A 174 -24.23 -37.36 13.41
CA CYS A 174 -25.04 -38.00 14.47
C CYS A 174 -24.33 -37.95 15.82
N GLY A 175 -25.08 -37.86 16.90
CA GLY A 175 -24.55 -37.91 18.28
C GLY A 175 -25.61 -37.59 19.32
N GLU A 176 -25.25 -37.76 20.60
CA GLU A 176 -26.09 -37.39 21.73
C GLU A 176 -25.96 -35.87 22.00
N GLU A 177 -27.10 -35.25 22.27
CA GLU A 177 -27.18 -33.80 22.59
C GLU A 177 -28.24 -33.59 23.68
N VAL A 178 -27.98 -32.61 24.55
CA VAL A 178 -28.98 -32.17 25.54
C VAL A 178 -29.78 -31.04 24.92
N LEU A 179 -31.03 -31.33 24.58
CA LEU A 179 -31.92 -30.38 23.93
C LEU A 179 -33.10 -30.01 24.83
N THR A 180 -33.50 -28.75 24.77
CA THR A 180 -34.77 -28.30 25.36
C THR A 180 -35.78 -28.18 24.23
N ILE A 181 -36.81 -29.04 24.25
CA ILE A 181 -37.88 -29.06 23.26
C ILE A 181 -39.13 -28.42 23.89
N GLU A 182 -39.73 -27.49 23.15
CA GLU A 182 -40.95 -26.81 23.59
C GLU A 182 -42.07 -27.87 23.85
N GLY A 183 -42.65 -27.82 25.05
CA GLY A 183 -43.75 -28.76 25.46
C GLY A 183 -43.31 -30.03 26.16
N GLU A 184 -42.02 -30.36 26.29
CA GLU A 184 -41.53 -31.60 26.92
C GLU A 184 -40.94 -31.41 28.35
N GLY A 185 -41.12 -30.26 28.96
CA GLY A 185 -40.89 -30.07 30.41
C GLY A 185 -39.44 -30.05 30.90
N GLY A 186 -38.46 -29.78 30.01
CA GLY A 186 -37.06 -29.63 30.42
C GLY A 186 -36.02 -30.07 29.39
N ALA A 187 -34.77 -29.99 29.76
CA ALA A 187 -33.65 -30.45 28.94
C ALA A 187 -33.56 -31.99 29.00
N LYS A 188 -33.52 -32.63 27.85
CA LYS A 188 -33.41 -34.09 27.68
C LYS A 188 -32.17 -34.46 26.87
N SER A 189 -31.51 -35.58 27.21
CA SER A 189 -30.48 -36.18 26.36
C SER A 189 -31.13 -36.95 25.25
N LEU A 190 -30.93 -36.51 24.00
CA LEU A 190 -31.54 -37.09 22.81
C LEU A 190 -30.44 -37.53 21.83
N GLU A 191 -30.67 -38.60 21.09
CA GLU A 191 -29.86 -38.91 19.91
C GLU A 191 -30.32 -38.05 18.75
N VAL A 192 -29.39 -37.33 18.12
CA VAL A 192 -29.72 -36.41 17.05
C VAL A 192 -28.89 -36.74 15.81
N ILE A 193 -29.54 -36.73 14.66
CA ILE A 193 -28.90 -36.86 13.36
C ILE A 193 -29.28 -35.69 12.47
N TYR A 194 -28.25 -35.00 11.90
CA TYR A 194 -28.41 -33.84 11.05
C TYR A 194 -28.02 -34.11 9.61
N TRP A 195 -28.85 -33.67 8.66
CA TRP A 195 -28.51 -33.55 7.23
C TRP A 195 -28.04 -32.15 6.92
N GLY A 196 -26.80 -31.91 7.21
CA GLY A 196 -26.21 -30.59 7.05
C GLY A 196 -27.00 -29.51 7.79
N LEU A 197 -27.17 -28.35 7.13
CA LEU A 197 -27.90 -27.19 7.68
C LEU A 197 -29.40 -27.22 7.39
N SER A 198 -29.89 -28.23 6.66
CA SER A 198 -31.29 -28.25 6.16
C SER A 198 -32.27 -28.75 7.18
N HIS A 199 -32.01 -29.88 7.81
CA HIS A 199 -32.91 -30.53 8.76
C HIS A 199 -32.18 -31.55 9.63
N GLY A 200 -32.83 -32.01 10.68
CA GLY A 200 -32.34 -33.07 11.54
C GLY A 200 -33.51 -33.85 12.20
N TYR A 201 -33.18 -34.97 12.83
CA TYR A 201 -34.13 -35.75 13.62
C TYR A 201 -33.52 -35.97 15.01
N ALA A 202 -34.34 -35.75 16.05
CA ALA A 202 -34.00 -36.09 17.42
C ALA A 202 -34.85 -37.29 17.88
N LEU A 203 -34.23 -38.19 18.61
CA LEU A 203 -34.87 -39.40 19.14
C LEU A 203 -34.67 -39.50 20.64
N ASP A 204 -35.76 -39.65 21.39
CA ASP A 204 -35.75 -40.10 22.76
C ASP A 204 -35.93 -41.62 22.77
N ARG A 205 -34.84 -42.33 23.07
CA ARG A 205 -34.90 -43.83 23.12
C ARG A 205 -35.72 -44.35 24.28
N MET A 206 -35.85 -43.60 25.36
CA MET A 206 -36.57 -44.04 26.53
C MET A 206 -38.08 -43.92 26.34
N ASP A 207 -38.53 -42.82 25.80
CA ASP A 207 -39.95 -42.53 25.57
C ASP A 207 -40.43 -42.96 24.17
N GLY A 208 -39.50 -43.35 23.28
CA GLY A 208 -39.84 -43.73 21.90
C GLY A 208 -40.41 -42.57 21.07
N LYS A 209 -40.06 -41.34 21.41
CA LYS A 209 -40.51 -40.13 20.73
C LYS A 209 -39.47 -39.61 19.75
N ALA A 210 -39.93 -39.07 18.64
CA ALA A 210 -39.06 -38.44 17.67
C ALA A 210 -39.54 -37.03 17.31
N TRP A 211 -38.59 -36.17 16.96
CA TRP A 211 -38.82 -34.80 16.52
C TRP A 211 -38.09 -34.53 15.22
N PHE A 212 -38.71 -33.69 14.40
CA PHE A 212 -38.12 -33.14 13.19
C PHE A 212 -37.59 -31.73 13.46
N GLY A 213 -36.33 -31.52 13.21
CA GLY A 213 -35.64 -30.21 13.37
C GLY A 213 -35.45 -29.53 12.04
N SER A 214 -35.72 -28.24 11.99
CA SER A 214 -35.47 -27.43 10.80
C SER A 214 -35.22 -25.97 11.17
N PRO A 215 -34.48 -25.19 10.30
CA PRO A 215 -34.29 -23.77 10.50
C PRO A 215 -35.65 -23.05 10.37
N GLY A 216 -35.95 -22.17 11.33
CA GLY A 216 -37.13 -21.32 11.35
C GLY A 216 -36.79 -19.83 11.37
N PRO A 217 -37.79 -18.94 11.23
CA PRO A 217 -37.58 -17.48 11.24
C PRO A 217 -36.98 -16.95 12.55
N GLN A 218 -37.23 -17.62 13.66
CA GLN A 218 -36.76 -17.22 14.99
C GLN A 218 -35.64 -18.14 15.53
N GLY A 219 -35.18 -19.08 14.73
CA GLY A 219 -34.14 -20.03 15.11
C GLY A 219 -34.48 -21.46 14.72
N TRP A 220 -33.62 -22.41 15.13
CA TRP A 220 -33.83 -23.82 14.91
C TRP A 220 -35.03 -24.33 15.72
N ARG A 221 -35.95 -25.05 15.08
CA ARG A 221 -37.17 -25.56 15.70
C ARG A 221 -37.23 -27.06 15.66
N TRP A 222 -37.75 -27.66 16.73
CA TRP A 222 -38.06 -29.08 16.85
C TRP A 222 -39.56 -29.26 16.88
N GLU A 223 -40.10 -30.07 15.95
CA GLU A 223 -41.50 -30.37 15.87
C GLU A 223 -41.69 -31.88 16.08
N ALA A 224 -42.67 -32.28 16.92
CA ALA A 224 -42.94 -33.67 17.23
C ALA A 224 -43.33 -34.47 15.98
N CYS A 225 -42.69 -35.62 15.76
CA CYS A 225 -43.04 -36.56 14.68
C CYS A 225 -43.25 -37.96 15.25
N PRO A 226 -44.34 -38.25 15.97
CA PRO A 226 -44.55 -39.50 16.68
C PRO A 226 -44.55 -40.72 15.74
N ASN A 227 -44.99 -40.54 14.50
CA ASN A 227 -45.07 -41.64 13.52
C ASN A 227 -43.70 -41.97 12.87
N ALA A 228 -42.67 -41.20 13.11
CA ALA A 228 -41.33 -41.35 12.55
C ALA A 228 -40.32 -42.01 13.52
N ALA A 229 -40.68 -42.25 14.76
CA ALA A 229 -39.75 -42.73 15.78
C ALA A 229 -39.04 -44.03 15.38
N ARG A 230 -39.76 -44.99 14.80
CA ARG A 230 -39.16 -46.25 14.31
C ARG A 230 -38.17 -46.02 13.17
N GLN A 231 -38.56 -45.21 12.19
CA GLN A 231 -37.71 -44.86 11.03
C GLN A 231 -36.45 -44.10 11.45
N VAL A 232 -36.58 -43.16 12.40
CA VAL A 232 -35.45 -42.41 12.93
C VAL A 232 -34.49 -43.31 13.72
N THR A 233 -35.04 -44.29 14.48
CA THR A 233 -34.23 -45.30 15.18
C THR A 233 -33.44 -46.17 14.20
N GLU A 234 -34.07 -46.65 13.13
CA GLU A 234 -33.41 -47.41 12.08
C GLU A 234 -32.35 -46.63 11.36
N LEU A 235 -32.63 -45.37 11.03
CA LEU A 235 -31.71 -44.44 10.40
C LEU A 235 -30.45 -44.20 11.24
N ILE A 236 -30.60 -43.97 12.53
CA ILE A 236 -29.48 -43.79 13.48
C ILE A 236 -28.69 -45.11 13.63
N ALA A 237 -29.37 -46.25 13.63
CA ALA A 237 -28.72 -47.54 13.69
C ALA A 237 -27.88 -47.84 12.43
N ILE A 238 -28.37 -47.49 11.24
CA ILE A 238 -27.62 -47.59 9.98
C ILE A 238 -26.40 -46.67 10.01
N TYR A 239 -26.57 -45.43 10.44
CA TYR A 239 -25.44 -44.47 10.53
C TYR A 239 -24.33 -44.98 11.45
N ASN A 240 -24.69 -45.66 12.54
CA ASN A 240 -23.76 -46.23 13.52
C ASN A 240 -23.27 -47.63 13.19
N ASP A 241 -23.51 -48.15 11.96
CA ASP A 241 -23.16 -49.50 11.52
C ASP A 241 -23.76 -50.62 12.39
N LYS A 242 -24.93 -50.37 13.01
CA LYS A 242 -25.65 -51.33 13.85
C LYS A 242 -26.82 -52.03 13.14
N ALA A 243 -27.12 -51.62 11.91
CA ALA A 243 -28.14 -52.18 11.06
C ALA A 243 -27.68 -52.23 9.59
N GLU A 244 -28.25 -53.13 8.80
CA GLU A 244 -27.96 -53.21 7.36
C GLU A 244 -28.43 -51.94 6.64
N PRO A 245 -27.68 -51.43 5.61
CA PRO A 245 -28.04 -50.26 4.86
C PRO A 245 -29.29 -50.51 4.00
N VAL A 246 -30.41 -49.93 4.40
CA VAL A 246 -31.68 -49.94 3.68
C VAL A 246 -32.23 -48.54 3.46
N PHE A 247 -33.14 -48.40 2.49
CA PHE A 247 -33.82 -47.12 2.30
C PHE A 247 -34.88 -46.89 3.38
N VAL A 248 -34.69 -45.88 4.19
CA VAL A 248 -35.63 -45.49 5.25
C VAL A 248 -36.44 -44.27 4.82
N THR A 249 -37.76 -44.34 4.84
CA THR A 249 -38.64 -43.21 4.53
C THR A 249 -38.86 -42.37 5.78
N VAL A 250 -38.40 -41.14 5.77
CA VAL A 250 -38.55 -40.17 6.89
C VAL A 250 -39.31 -38.93 6.43
N PRO A 251 -40.05 -38.24 7.32
CA PRO A 251 -40.69 -36.98 6.98
C PRO A 251 -39.65 -35.91 6.62
N ALA A 252 -39.83 -35.28 5.47
CA ALA A 252 -38.96 -34.17 5.02
C ALA A 252 -39.82 -32.98 4.59
N ARG A 253 -39.40 -31.77 4.98
CA ARG A 253 -39.96 -30.54 4.46
C ARG A 253 -39.02 -29.98 3.40
N LEU A 254 -39.28 -30.32 2.15
CA LEU A 254 -38.56 -29.71 1.04
C LEU A 254 -39.09 -28.28 0.87
N GLY A 255 -38.33 -27.29 1.32
CA GLY A 255 -38.63 -25.88 1.06
C GLY A 255 -38.70 -25.64 -0.45
N ARG A 256 -39.62 -24.81 -0.88
CA ARG A 256 -39.67 -24.34 -2.27
C ARG A 256 -38.31 -23.71 -2.61
N ALA A 257 -37.66 -24.20 -3.65
CA ALA A 257 -36.38 -23.61 -4.10
C ALA A 257 -36.54 -22.11 -4.20
N PRO A 258 -35.59 -21.28 -3.67
CA PRO A 258 -35.66 -19.86 -3.84
C PRO A 258 -35.68 -19.57 -5.35
N ALA A 259 -36.60 -18.70 -5.76
CA ALA A 259 -36.70 -18.26 -7.15
C ALA A 259 -35.30 -17.84 -7.61
N GLN A 260 -34.85 -18.39 -8.75
CA GLN A 260 -33.56 -18.09 -9.33
C GLN A 260 -33.38 -16.57 -9.38
N ILE A 261 -32.37 -16.06 -8.70
CA ILE A 261 -31.95 -14.67 -8.80
C ILE A 261 -31.46 -14.51 -10.25
N PRO A 262 -32.07 -13.65 -11.07
CA PRO A 262 -31.58 -13.41 -12.42
C PRO A 262 -30.17 -12.86 -12.32
N ASN A 263 -29.22 -13.56 -12.95
CA ASN A 263 -27.86 -13.05 -13.16
C ASN A 263 -27.94 -11.72 -13.90
N LYS A 264 -27.53 -10.63 -13.23
CA LYS A 264 -27.20 -9.35 -13.85
C LYS A 264 -25.69 -9.19 -13.89
#